data_eec38de67b2c81708d68f72cbec35e0b
#
_entry.id   eec38de67b2c81708d68f72cbec35e0b
#
_cell.length_a   1.000
_cell.length_b   1.000
_cell.length_c   1.000
_cell.angle_alpha   90.00
_cell.angle_beta   90.00
_cell.angle_gamma   90.00
#
_symmetry.space_group_name_H-M   'P 1'
#
loop_
_entity.id
_entity.type
_entity.pdbx_description
1 polymer ?
#
loop_
_entity_poly.entity_id
_entity_poly.type
_entity_poly.pdbx_seq_one_letter_code
_entity_poly.pdbx_strand_id
1 'polypeptide(L)'
;TYFSTSDIGWVVGHSYIIYGPLIAGMATIMYEGLPTRPDAAIWWSLVEKYKVTSMFSAPTAVRVLKKQDPAYLSKYDLSSLRALFLAGEPLDEPTAQWISAGLGKPIVDNYWQTETGWPILSICKGVDSSSTKFGSPGKAVYGYNVKLLDDQTGEELTGANQKGVVAIEGPLPPGCLQTVW
;
A
#
# COMPACT_ATOMS: atom_id res chain seq x y z
N THR A 1 3.72 -16.42 3.14
CA THR A 1 2.26 -16.14 3.22
C THR A 1 2.02 -14.64 3.08
N TYR A 2 1.01 -14.28 2.31
CA TYR A 2 0.58 -12.92 2.04
C TYR A 2 -0.80 -12.66 2.66
N PHE A 3 -1.02 -11.45 3.16
CA PHE A 3 -2.29 -11.06 3.74
C PHE A 3 -2.70 -9.66 3.26
N SER A 4 -3.74 -9.58 2.44
CA SER A 4 -4.40 -8.32 2.12
C SER A 4 -5.70 -8.19 2.91
N THR A 5 -5.88 -7.05 3.56
CA THR A 5 -7.07 -6.76 4.37
C THR A 5 -8.14 -6.01 3.61
N SER A 6 -7.97 -5.86 2.29
CA SER A 6 -8.91 -5.14 1.44
C SER A 6 -10.22 -5.91 1.28
N ASP A 7 -11.29 -5.17 1.05
CA ASP A 7 -12.59 -5.74 0.72
C ASP A 7 -12.56 -6.39 -0.66
N ILE A 8 -13.11 -7.61 -0.78
CA ILE A 8 -13.19 -8.34 -2.04
C ILE A 8 -14.14 -7.69 -3.07
N GLY A 9 -14.96 -6.75 -2.65
CA GLY A 9 -15.80 -5.93 -3.55
C GLY A 9 -15.03 -4.90 -4.37
N TRP A 10 -13.76 -4.62 -4.03
CA TRP A 10 -12.87 -3.73 -4.76
C TRP A 10 -11.89 -4.50 -5.65
N VAL A 11 -11.38 -3.84 -6.69
CA VAL A 11 -10.37 -4.46 -7.57
C VAL A 11 -9.13 -4.94 -6.80
N VAL A 12 -8.73 -4.22 -5.75
CA VAL A 12 -7.61 -4.63 -4.90
C VAL A 12 -7.86 -5.97 -4.21
N GLY A 13 -9.10 -6.24 -3.81
CA GLY A 13 -9.49 -7.55 -3.27
C GLY A 13 -9.34 -8.66 -4.31
N HIS A 14 -9.75 -8.42 -5.54
CA HIS A 14 -9.57 -9.38 -6.64
C HIS A 14 -8.10 -9.60 -6.98
N SER A 15 -7.36 -8.52 -7.24
CA SER A 15 -5.99 -8.58 -7.71
C SER A 15 -5.00 -9.00 -6.61
N TYR A 16 -5.19 -8.52 -5.38
CA TYR A 16 -4.21 -8.67 -4.29
C TYR A 16 -4.62 -9.65 -3.19
N ILE A 17 -5.83 -10.21 -3.21
CA ILE A 17 -6.17 -11.34 -2.34
C ILE A 17 -6.14 -12.64 -3.15
N ILE A 18 -6.71 -12.63 -4.35
CA ILE A 18 -6.96 -13.86 -5.11
C ILE A 18 -5.93 -14.02 -6.23
N TYR A 19 -6.01 -13.19 -7.29
CA TYR A 19 -5.29 -13.47 -8.53
C TYR A 19 -3.78 -13.32 -8.41
N GLY A 20 -3.29 -12.18 -7.96
CA GLY A 20 -1.86 -11.90 -7.88
C GLY A 20 -1.10 -12.87 -7.00
N PRO A 21 -1.51 -13.09 -5.73
CA PRO A 21 -0.84 -14.05 -4.85
C PRO A 21 -0.84 -15.47 -5.39
N LEU A 22 -1.95 -15.94 -5.93
CA LEU A 22 -2.06 -17.31 -6.44
C LEU A 22 -1.24 -17.52 -7.72
N ILE A 23 -1.24 -16.56 -8.65
CA ILE A 23 -0.38 -16.58 -9.84
C ILE A 23 1.09 -16.60 -9.45
N ALA A 24 1.46 -15.85 -8.40
CA ALA A 24 2.82 -15.83 -7.87
C ALA A 24 3.18 -17.07 -7.02
N GLY A 25 2.29 -18.06 -6.89
CA GLY A 25 2.51 -19.26 -6.10
C GLY A 25 2.55 -19.02 -4.59
N MET A 26 1.98 -17.92 -4.12
CA MET A 26 1.95 -17.58 -2.70
C MET A 26 0.71 -18.16 -2.01
N ALA A 27 0.85 -18.53 -0.73
CA ALA A 27 -0.31 -18.69 0.14
C ALA A 27 -0.87 -17.30 0.46
N THR A 28 -2.18 -17.14 0.35
CA THR A 28 -2.91 -15.91 0.67
C THR A 28 -3.94 -16.16 1.76
N ILE A 29 -4.20 -15.13 2.57
CA ILE A 29 -5.24 -15.17 3.60
C ILE A 29 -6.43 -14.34 3.10
N MET A 30 -7.61 -14.94 3.17
CA MET A 30 -8.88 -14.25 3.06
C MET A 30 -9.56 -14.27 4.43
N TYR A 31 -9.71 -13.09 5.02
CA TYR A 31 -10.30 -12.92 6.34
C TYR A 31 -11.67 -12.25 6.24
N GLU A 32 -12.71 -12.93 6.69
CA GLU A 32 -14.06 -12.40 6.78
C GLU A 32 -14.28 -11.75 8.14
N GLY A 33 -14.02 -10.46 8.23
CA GLY A 33 -14.21 -9.73 9.49
C GLY A 33 -13.63 -8.32 9.48
N LEU A 34 -13.94 -7.59 10.54
CA LEU A 34 -13.44 -6.24 10.76
C LEU A 34 -12.07 -6.25 11.46
N PRO A 35 -11.25 -5.21 11.28
CA PRO A 35 -9.92 -5.11 11.91
C PRO A 35 -9.97 -5.05 13.45
N THR A 36 -11.16 -4.81 14.02
CA THR A 36 -11.38 -4.66 15.47
C THR A 36 -12.26 -5.76 16.07
N ARG A 37 -12.58 -6.81 15.34
CA ARG A 37 -13.39 -7.93 15.84
C ARG A 37 -12.70 -9.26 15.63
N PRO A 38 -12.64 -10.12 16.62
CA PRO A 38 -13.18 -9.99 17.99
C PRO A 38 -12.48 -8.92 18.84
N ASP A 39 -11.22 -8.60 18.56
CA ASP A 39 -10.47 -7.49 19.14
C ASP A 39 -9.50 -6.88 18.11
N ALA A 40 -8.86 -5.76 18.43
CA ALA A 40 -7.97 -5.04 17.52
C ALA A 40 -6.59 -5.73 17.30
N ALA A 41 -6.37 -6.88 17.92
CA ALA A 41 -5.18 -7.70 17.67
C ALA A 41 -5.43 -8.80 16.64
N ILE A 42 -6.64 -8.93 16.10
CA ILE A 42 -7.00 -10.04 15.20
C ILE A 42 -6.06 -10.18 14.01
N TRP A 43 -5.69 -9.08 13.35
CA TRP A 43 -4.77 -9.13 12.22
C TRP A 43 -3.38 -9.61 12.64
N TRP A 44 -2.92 -9.18 13.80
CA TRP A 44 -1.61 -9.55 14.34
C TRP A 44 -1.58 -11.03 14.74
N SER A 45 -2.69 -11.55 15.27
CA SER A 45 -2.83 -12.99 15.53
C SER A 45 -2.76 -13.82 14.26
N LEU A 46 -3.32 -13.33 13.14
CA LEU A 46 -3.23 -13.99 11.84
C LEU A 46 -1.78 -13.93 11.29
N VAL A 47 -1.09 -12.81 11.49
CA VAL A 47 0.33 -12.68 11.12
C VAL A 47 1.17 -13.74 11.84
N GLU A 48 1.01 -13.88 13.15
CA GLU A 48 1.71 -14.91 13.93
C GLU A 48 1.35 -16.32 13.50
N LYS A 49 0.04 -16.61 13.46
CA LYS A 49 -0.51 -17.95 13.19
C LYS A 49 -0.08 -18.48 11.82
N TYR A 50 -0.13 -17.66 10.78
CA TYR A 50 0.13 -18.06 9.40
C TYR A 50 1.50 -17.63 8.90
N LYS A 51 2.33 -17.07 9.78
CA LYS A 51 3.68 -16.56 9.44
C LYS A 51 3.64 -15.66 8.20
N VAL A 52 2.79 -14.65 8.26
CA VAL A 52 2.64 -13.67 7.18
C VAL A 52 3.95 -12.93 6.97
N THR A 53 4.39 -12.85 5.72
CA THR A 53 5.64 -12.15 5.35
C THR A 53 5.40 -10.77 4.77
N SER A 54 4.26 -10.60 4.09
CA SER A 54 3.89 -9.32 3.47
C SER A 54 2.42 -9.06 3.72
N MET A 55 2.12 -7.85 4.15
CA MET A 55 0.75 -7.41 4.42
C MET A 55 0.40 -6.20 3.58
N PHE A 56 -0.82 -6.13 3.08
CA PHE A 56 -1.37 -5.01 2.34
C PHE A 56 -2.65 -4.51 2.99
N SER A 57 -2.78 -3.21 3.18
CA SER A 57 -3.94 -2.60 3.83
C SER A 57 -4.22 -1.19 3.31
N ALA A 58 -5.19 -0.52 3.92
CA ALA A 58 -5.52 0.87 3.66
C ALA A 58 -5.22 1.76 4.88
N PRO A 59 -4.82 3.03 4.67
CA PRO A 59 -4.60 3.98 5.76
C PRO A 59 -5.78 4.13 6.72
N THR A 60 -7.03 4.11 6.23
CA THR A 60 -8.23 4.14 7.08
C THR A 60 -8.25 3.01 8.10
N ALA A 61 -7.92 1.79 7.70
CA ALA A 61 -7.89 0.66 8.62
C ALA A 61 -6.80 0.83 9.69
N VAL A 62 -5.62 1.35 9.30
CA VAL A 62 -4.55 1.66 10.24
C VAL A 62 -4.96 2.77 11.22
N ARG A 63 -5.68 3.81 10.75
CA ARG A 63 -6.23 4.87 11.62
C ARG A 63 -7.25 4.31 12.62
N VAL A 64 -8.06 3.33 12.24
CA VAL A 64 -8.98 2.65 13.16
C VAL A 64 -8.20 1.90 14.24
N LEU A 65 -7.15 1.17 13.86
CA LEU A 65 -6.29 0.46 14.81
C LEU A 65 -5.52 1.41 15.74
N LYS A 66 -5.07 2.57 15.22
CA LYS A 66 -4.39 3.61 16.01
C LYS A 66 -5.22 4.14 17.18
N LYS A 67 -6.54 4.11 17.05
CA LYS A 67 -7.48 4.54 18.11
C LYS A 67 -7.70 3.47 19.20
N GLN A 68 -7.15 2.27 19.02
CA GLN A 68 -7.27 1.18 19.97
C GLN A 68 -6.09 1.18 20.95
N ASP A 69 -6.13 0.28 21.94
CA ASP A 69 -5.04 0.12 22.90
C ASP A 69 -3.73 -0.27 22.16
N PRO A 70 -2.64 0.50 22.32
CA PRO A 70 -1.35 0.19 21.70
C PRO A 70 -0.81 -1.21 22.04
N ALA A 71 -1.21 -1.78 23.17
CA ALA A 71 -0.81 -3.13 23.59
C ALA A 71 -1.20 -4.21 22.58
N TYR A 72 -2.22 -3.98 21.73
CA TYR A 72 -2.59 -4.91 20.69
C TYR A 72 -1.50 -5.16 19.66
N LEU A 73 -0.63 -4.17 19.37
CA LEU A 73 0.50 -4.32 18.44
C LEU A 73 1.61 -5.24 18.96
N SER A 74 1.76 -5.32 20.27
CA SER A 74 2.83 -6.12 20.92
C SER A 74 2.33 -7.47 21.45
N LYS A 75 1.07 -7.80 21.23
CA LYS A 75 0.43 -9.01 21.77
C LYS A 75 0.91 -10.30 21.10
N TYR A 76 1.37 -10.24 19.85
CA TYR A 76 1.72 -11.39 19.03
C TYR A 76 3.11 -11.26 18.41
N ASP A 77 3.69 -12.41 18.03
CA ASP A 77 4.97 -12.45 17.32
C ASP A 77 4.83 -12.02 15.85
N LEU A 78 5.34 -10.84 15.52
CA LEU A 78 5.34 -10.27 14.18
C LEU A 78 6.70 -10.44 13.46
N SER A 79 7.58 -11.29 13.96
CA SER A 79 8.92 -11.47 13.40
C SER A 79 8.93 -11.92 11.93
N SER A 80 7.93 -12.69 11.52
CA SER A 80 7.77 -13.13 10.13
C SER A 80 7.43 -12.00 9.16
N LEU A 81 6.78 -10.92 9.63
CA LEU A 81 6.38 -9.80 8.78
C LEU A 81 7.60 -9.00 8.33
N ARG A 82 7.75 -8.80 7.02
CA ARG A 82 8.85 -8.05 6.42
C ARG A 82 8.48 -6.61 6.09
N ALA A 83 7.25 -6.38 5.64
CA ALA A 83 6.75 -5.05 5.29
C ALA A 83 5.22 -4.99 5.35
N LEU A 84 4.71 -3.79 5.61
CA LEU A 84 3.31 -3.42 5.42
C LEU A 84 3.21 -2.43 4.27
N PHE A 85 2.41 -2.78 3.26
CA PHE A 85 2.08 -1.94 2.12
C PHE A 85 0.74 -1.27 2.35
N LEU A 86 0.63 0.01 2.04
CA LEU A 86 -0.60 0.79 2.18
C LEU A 86 -0.92 1.51 0.88
N ALA A 87 -2.19 1.59 0.53
CA ALA A 87 -2.68 2.32 -0.62
C ALA A 87 -4.18 2.64 -0.50
N GLY A 88 -4.69 3.41 -1.48
CA GLY A 88 -6.11 3.72 -1.65
C GLY A 88 -6.50 5.12 -1.18
N GLU A 89 -5.69 5.74 -0.33
CA GLU A 89 -5.84 7.11 0.14
C GLU A 89 -4.51 7.64 0.69
N PRO A 90 -4.35 8.97 0.82
CA PRO A 90 -3.12 9.53 1.38
C PRO A 90 -2.84 9.01 2.80
N LEU A 91 -1.63 8.51 3.01
CA LEU A 91 -1.13 8.11 4.31
C LEU A 91 -0.54 9.34 5.02
N ASP A 92 -1.22 9.81 6.05
CA ASP A 92 -0.73 10.93 6.85
C ASP A 92 0.51 10.54 7.67
N GLU A 93 1.43 11.49 7.82
CA GLU A 93 2.70 11.27 8.51
C GLU A 93 2.53 10.75 9.95
N PRO A 94 1.63 11.29 10.80
CA PRO A 94 1.44 10.79 12.16
C PRO A 94 0.95 9.34 12.22
N THR A 95 0.18 8.89 11.24
CA THR A 95 -0.28 7.50 11.15
C THR A 95 0.84 6.59 10.66
N ALA A 96 1.62 7.04 9.66
CA ALA A 96 2.79 6.32 9.17
C ALA A 96 3.85 6.12 10.25
N GLN A 97 4.17 7.16 11.02
CA GLN A 97 5.11 7.11 12.14
C GLN A 97 4.64 6.13 13.22
N TRP A 98 3.37 6.22 13.61
CA TRP A 98 2.78 5.36 14.64
C TRP A 98 2.90 3.88 14.26
N ILE A 99 2.45 3.50 13.06
CA ILE A 99 2.47 2.08 12.65
C ILE A 99 3.88 1.59 12.39
N SER A 100 4.76 2.42 11.85
CA SER A 100 6.17 2.08 11.64
C SER A 100 6.90 1.80 12.95
N ALA A 101 6.71 2.66 13.95
CA ALA A 101 7.27 2.48 15.28
C ALA A 101 6.70 1.24 15.97
N GLY A 102 5.38 1.05 15.89
CA GLY A 102 4.69 -0.08 16.55
C GLY A 102 5.06 -1.44 15.97
N LEU A 103 5.22 -1.53 14.65
CA LEU A 103 5.59 -2.79 13.99
C LEU A 103 7.10 -3.03 13.95
N GLY A 104 7.93 -1.97 14.01
CA GLY A 104 9.37 -2.07 13.75
C GLY A 104 9.69 -2.59 12.34
N LYS A 105 8.81 -2.34 11.38
CA LYS A 105 8.92 -2.82 10.00
C LYS A 105 8.75 -1.68 9.00
N PRO A 106 9.31 -1.83 7.78
CA PRO A 106 9.09 -0.89 6.70
C PRO A 106 7.59 -0.74 6.38
N ILE A 107 7.15 0.52 6.30
CA ILE A 107 5.84 0.89 5.77
C ILE A 107 6.07 1.45 4.37
N VAL A 108 5.40 0.85 3.40
CA VAL A 108 5.53 1.22 1.98
C VAL A 108 4.20 1.82 1.54
N ASP A 109 4.18 3.13 1.39
CA ASP A 109 3.03 3.84 0.83
C ASP A 109 3.03 3.70 -0.68
N ASN A 110 1.83 3.62 -1.27
CA ASN A 110 1.65 3.44 -2.71
C ASN A 110 0.54 4.37 -3.21
N TYR A 111 0.77 5.02 -4.33
CA TYR A 111 -0.26 5.70 -5.09
C TYR A 111 -0.60 4.94 -6.36
N TRP A 112 -1.87 4.68 -6.58
CA TRP A 112 -2.41 4.04 -7.76
C TRP A 112 -3.91 4.31 -7.89
N GLN A 113 -4.48 3.85 -8.97
CA GLN A 113 -5.92 3.89 -9.23
C GLN A 113 -6.40 2.49 -9.61
N THR A 114 -7.69 2.23 -9.42
CA THR A 114 -8.35 1.00 -9.86
C THR A 114 -8.04 0.72 -11.34
N GLU A 115 -8.06 1.76 -12.14
CA GLU A 115 -7.86 1.72 -13.60
C GLU A 115 -6.44 1.30 -13.99
N THR A 116 -5.44 1.61 -13.18
CA THR A 116 -4.05 1.21 -13.45
C THR A 116 -3.69 -0.19 -12.96
N GLY A 117 -4.42 -0.71 -11.98
CA GLY A 117 -4.29 -2.08 -11.46
C GLY A 117 -3.09 -2.33 -10.55
N TRP A 118 -2.07 -1.47 -10.58
CA TRP A 118 -0.89 -1.54 -9.71
C TRP A 118 -0.33 -0.15 -9.39
N PRO A 119 0.63 -0.04 -8.42
CA PRO A 119 1.20 1.23 -8.03
C PRO A 119 1.86 1.99 -9.18
N ILE A 120 1.50 3.28 -9.29
CA ILE A 120 2.14 4.26 -10.17
C ILE A 120 3.36 4.87 -9.45
N LEU A 121 3.17 5.22 -8.17
CA LEU A 121 4.22 5.74 -7.31
C LEU A 121 4.41 4.81 -6.11
N SER A 122 5.65 4.47 -5.81
CA SER A 122 6.04 3.67 -4.64
C SER A 122 7.55 3.76 -4.42
N ILE A 123 8.02 3.22 -3.30
CA ILE A 123 9.45 2.92 -3.11
C ILE A 123 9.64 1.42 -3.26
N CYS A 124 10.30 1.00 -4.32
CA CYS A 124 10.59 -0.40 -4.61
C CYS A 124 11.76 -0.89 -3.75
N LYS A 125 11.51 -1.11 -2.45
CA LYS A 125 12.53 -1.44 -1.42
C LYS A 125 13.48 -2.58 -1.78
N GLY A 126 13.09 -3.47 -2.66
CA GLY A 126 13.95 -4.58 -3.11
C GLY A 126 15.06 -4.18 -4.08
N VAL A 127 14.92 -3.05 -4.75
CA VAL A 127 15.83 -2.57 -5.80
C VAL A 127 16.19 -1.09 -5.66
N ASP A 128 15.49 -0.35 -4.82
CA ASP A 128 15.69 1.08 -4.60
C ASP A 128 16.20 1.33 -3.17
N SER A 129 17.36 1.97 -3.04
CA SER A 129 17.95 2.41 -1.78
C SER A 129 17.39 3.73 -1.25
N SER A 130 16.44 4.35 -1.97
CA SER A 130 15.84 5.62 -1.55
C SER A 130 15.24 5.55 -0.16
N SER A 131 15.45 6.61 0.61
CA SER A 131 14.84 6.76 1.93
C SER A 131 13.32 6.93 1.81
N THR A 132 12.60 6.36 2.77
CA THR A 132 11.17 6.60 2.92
C THR A 132 10.95 8.01 3.46
N LYS A 133 10.04 8.77 2.83
CA LYS A 133 9.54 10.03 3.35
C LYS A 133 8.07 9.82 3.72
N PHE A 134 7.74 9.93 4.99
CA PHE A 134 6.35 9.82 5.44
C PHE A 134 5.48 10.89 4.80
N GLY A 135 4.25 10.52 4.44
CA GLY A 135 3.33 11.39 3.70
C GLY A 135 3.61 11.49 2.19
N SER A 136 4.51 10.62 1.67
CA SER A 136 4.79 10.55 0.24
C SER A 136 4.84 9.10 -0.21
N PRO A 137 4.15 8.72 -1.32
CA PRO A 137 4.25 7.39 -1.89
C PRO A 137 5.60 7.12 -2.57
N GLY A 138 6.44 8.14 -2.75
CA GLY A 138 7.78 7.97 -3.31
C GLY A 138 7.91 8.41 -4.76
N LYS A 139 8.39 7.52 -5.62
CA LYS A 139 8.77 7.80 -7.01
C LYS A 139 7.96 6.97 -7.99
N ALA A 140 8.03 7.33 -9.28
CA ALA A 140 7.46 6.51 -10.34
C ALA A 140 7.99 5.07 -10.27
N VAL A 141 7.08 4.11 -10.30
CA VAL A 141 7.42 2.69 -10.40
C VAL A 141 7.92 2.40 -11.81
N TYR A 142 8.80 1.43 -11.95
CA TYR A 142 9.39 1.05 -13.23
C TYR A 142 8.32 0.78 -14.30
N GLY A 143 8.51 1.40 -15.45
CA GLY A 143 7.59 1.35 -16.58
C GLY A 143 6.64 2.54 -16.67
N TYR A 144 6.50 3.36 -15.63
CA TYR A 144 5.72 4.60 -15.70
C TYR A 144 6.61 5.82 -15.94
N ASN A 145 6.23 6.65 -16.91
CA ASN A 145 6.80 7.99 -17.09
C ASN A 145 5.83 9.02 -16.49
N VAL A 146 6.05 9.36 -15.23
CA VAL A 146 5.17 10.25 -14.47
C VAL A 146 5.64 11.69 -14.63
N LYS A 147 4.73 12.57 -14.98
CA LYS A 147 4.92 14.01 -15.16
C LYS A 147 4.05 14.79 -14.17
N LEU A 148 4.51 15.97 -13.79
CA LEU A 148 3.70 16.95 -13.10
C LEU A 148 3.39 18.08 -14.07
N LEU A 149 2.12 18.36 -14.31
CA LEU A 149 1.71 19.38 -15.26
C LEU A 149 1.05 20.54 -14.53
N ASP A 150 1.30 21.76 -14.99
CA ASP A 150 0.55 22.94 -14.57
C ASP A 150 -0.92 22.76 -14.94
N ASP A 151 -1.82 23.05 -14.01
CA ASP A 151 -3.26 22.81 -14.18
C ASP A 151 -3.94 23.83 -15.08
N GLN A 152 -3.27 24.96 -15.40
CA GLN A 152 -3.80 26.02 -16.27
C GLN A 152 -3.19 25.95 -17.68
N THR A 153 -1.88 25.73 -17.76
CA THR A 153 -1.17 25.77 -19.05
C THR A 153 -0.92 24.40 -19.65
N GLY A 154 -0.96 23.33 -18.83
CA GLY A 154 -0.59 21.98 -19.24
C GLY A 154 0.91 21.76 -19.44
N GLU A 155 1.74 22.76 -19.15
CA GLU A 155 3.20 22.65 -19.26
C GLU A 155 3.80 21.78 -18.15
N GLU A 156 4.89 21.09 -18.45
CA GLU A 156 5.57 20.25 -17.49
C GLU A 156 6.29 21.08 -16.41
N LEU A 157 6.01 20.77 -15.15
CA LEU A 157 6.64 21.35 -13.98
C LEU A 157 7.83 20.48 -13.55
N THR A 158 9.04 21.02 -13.63
CA THR A 158 10.29 20.28 -13.31
C THR A 158 10.94 20.73 -12.01
N GLY A 159 10.44 21.81 -11.40
CA GLY A 159 10.98 22.36 -10.16
C GLY A 159 10.51 21.62 -8.90
N ALA A 160 11.31 21.69 -7.84
CA ALA A 160 10.90 21.17 -6.52
C ALA A 160 9.80 22.04 -5.87
N ASN A 161 8.98 21.40 -5.02
CA ASN A 161 7.91 22.05 -4.26
C ASN A 161 6.82 22.73 -5.11
N GLN A 162 6.65 22.28 -6.35
CA GLN A 162 5.55 22.71 -7.20
C GLN A 162 4.32 21.83 -7.01
N LYS A 163 3.13 22.41 -7.26
CA LYS A 163 1.86 21.71 -7.28
C LYS A 163 1.33 21.67 -8.70
N GLY A 164 0.79 20.55 -9.10
CA GLY A 164 0.20 20.36 -10.43
C GLY A 164 -0.59 19.07 -10.53
N VAL A 165 -1.01 18.76 -11.74
CA VAL A 165 -1.72 17.52 -12.08
C VAL A 165 -0.70 16.42 -12.31
N VAL A 166 -0.89 15.28 -11.64
CA VAL A 166 -0.10 14.07 -11.91
C VAL A 166 -0.58 13.46 -13.22
N ALA A 167 0.28 13.38 -14.20
CA ALA A 167 0.03 12.79 -15.50
C ALA A 167 0.99 11.63 -15.77
N ILE A 168 0.56 10.70 -16.62
CA ILE A 168 1.40 9.61 -17.10
C ILE A 168 1.58 9.77 -18.59
N GLU A 169 2.82 9.93 -19.03
CA GLU A 169 3.15 9.97 -20.43
C GLU A 169 3.20 8.54 -20.99
N GLY A 170 2.50 8.31 -22.10
CA GLY A 170 2.49 7.00 -22.77
C GLY A 170 3.79 6.66 -23.48
N PRO A 171 4.01 5.39 -23.82
CA PRO A 171 3.07 4.28 -23.63
C PRO A 171 2.99 3.81 -22.17
N LEU A 172 1.82 3.29 -21.77
CA LEU A 172 1.66 2.69 -20.46
C LEU A 172 2.39 1.34 -20.37
N PRO A 173 2.76 0.88 -19.15
CA PRO A 173 3.38 -0.42 -18.97
C PRO A 173 2.48 -1.56 -19.52
N PRO A 174 3.09 -2.64 -20.06
CA PRO A 174 2.33 -3.80 -20.54
C PRO A 174 1.40 -4.36 -19.45
N GLY A 175 0.15 -4.62 -19.81
CA GLY A 175 -0.88 -5.12 -18.89
C GLY A 175 -1.55 -4.05 -18.03
N CYS A 176 -1.09 -2.80 -18.10
CA CYS A 176 -1.78 -1.67 -17.50
C CYS A 176 -3.03 -1.29 -18.32
N LEU A 177 -3.80 -0.31 -17.83
CA LEU A 177 -4.98 0.27 -18.45
C LEU A 177 -4.98 0.18 -19.99
N GLN A 178 -5.94 -0.56 -20.56
CA GLN A 178 -6.12 -0.63 -22.01
C GLN A 178 -7.12 0.42 -22.51
N THR A 179 -8.21 0.63 -21.76
CA THR A 179 -9.22 1.64 -22.06
C THR A 179 -10.04 1.97 -20.83
N VAL A 180 -10.67 3.12 -20.85
CA VAL A 180 -11.71 3.57 -19.89
C VAL A 180 -12.95 3.94 -20.69
N TRP A 181 -14.11 3.62 -20.15
CA TRP A 181 -15.41 3.98 -20.71
C TRP A 181 -15.88 5.33 -20.17
#